data_ce2eb8208e0b818edb008f27030c7f10
#
_entry.id   ce2eb8208e0b818edb008f27030c7f10
#
_cell.length_a   1.000
_cell.length_b   1.000
_cell.length_c   1.000
_cell.angle_alpha   90.00
_cell.angle_beta   90.00
_cell.angle_gamma   90.00
#
_symmetry.space_group_name_H-M   'P 1'
#
loop_
_entity.id
_entity.type
_entity.pdbx_description
1 polymer ?
#
loop_
_entity_poly.entity_id
_entity_poly.type
_entity_poly.pdbx_seq_one_letter_code
_entity_poly.pdbx_strand_id
1 'polypeptide(L)'
;MNNNLKMFDLSGRRALVTGSSTGIGYALAKGLAGAGAEVILNGRSEARLAEAVSRLRAEGASVHAASFDVTSANEVEAAIAQIEREIGAIDILVNNAGMQRRAPLDQFSHEQWQELMKTNVDSVFLVGQAVARHMIDRQRGKIINICSVQSELGRPNIAAYTASKGAVKMLTKGMAIDWGQHGIQVNGLGPGYFKTELTEALVKDETFSSWLIGRTPSRRWGDVEDLVGAAVFLASNASNFVNGHILYVDGGVTATL
;
A
#
# COMPACT_ATOMS: atom_id res chain seq x y z
N MET A 1 -10.26 13.58 29.70
CA MET A 1 -9.19 13.60 28.68
C MET A 1 -9.76 14.13 27.39
N ASN A 2 -9.16 15.18 26.82
CA ASN A 2 -9.64 15.82 25.59
C ASN A 2 -9.67 14.82 24.43
N ASN A 3 -10.81 14.69 23.77
CA ASN A 3 -11.17 13.65 22.81
C ASN A 3 -10.62 13.90 21.40
N ASN A 4 -9.57 14.70 21.26
CA ASN A 4 -9.02 15.15 19.95
C ASN A 4 -8.33 14.02 19.14
N LEU A 5 -7.99 12.90 19.78
CA LEU A 5 -7.40 11.74 19.08
C LEU A 5 -8.44 10.80 18.46
N LYS A 6 -9.75 11.01 18.75
CA LYS A 6 -10.83 10.21 18.10
C LYS A 6 -10.83 10.33 16.57
N MET A 7 -10.23 11.38 15.99
CA MET A 7 -10.14 11.51 14.55
C MET A 7 -9.25 10.43 13.91
N PHE A 8 -8.37 9.78 14.67
CA PHE A 8 -7.53 8.67 14.23
C PHE A 8 -8.13 7.28 14.51
N ASP A 9 -9.26 7.22 15.22
CA ASP A 9 -9.94 5.96 15.54
C ASP A 9 -10.55 5.34 14.28
N LEU A 10 -10.25 4.07 14.04
CA LEU A 10 -10.75 3.28 12.92
C LEU A 10 -11.80 2.24 13.34
N SER A 11 -12.28 2.29 14.59
CA SER A 11 -13.32 1.39 15.10
C SER A 11 -14.55 1.42 14.20
N GLY A 12 -15.08 0.24 13.86
CA GLY A 12 -16.22 0.09 12.97
C GLY A 12 -15.92 0.27 11.48
N ARG A 13 -14.64 0.42 11.08
CA ARG A 13 -14.21 0.48 9.68
C ARG A 13 -13.55 -0.82 9.25
N ARG A 14 -13.71 -1.18 7.98
CA ARG A 14 -13.04 -2.33 7.34
C ARG A 14 -11.98 -1.87 6.37
N ALA A 15 -10.79 -2.47 6.50
CA ALA A 15 -9.63 -2.18 5.68
C ALA A 15 -9.20 -3.40 4.88
N LEU A 16 -9.32 -3.35 3.55
CA LEU A 16 -8.71 -4.31 2.64
C LEU A 16 -7.28 -3.89 2.34
N VAL A 17 -6.31 -4.77 2.59
CA VAL A 17 -4.89 -4.53 2.28
C VAL A 17 -4.41 -5.60 1.29
N THR A 18 -4.06 -5.19 0.06
CA THR A 18 -3.57 -6.13 -0.95
C THR A 18 -2.09 -6.49 -0.71
N GLY A 19 -1.72 -7.75 -1.00
CA GLY A 19 -0.35 -8.23 -0.79
C GLY A 19 0.10 -8.14 0.67
N SER A 20 -0.76 -8.51 1.61
CA SER A 20 -0.56 -8.28 3.05
C SER A 20 -0.19 -9.52 3.87
N SER A 21 0.24 -10.61 3.23
CA SER A 21 0.73 -11.78 3.96
C SER A 21 2.10 -11.57 4.63
N THR A 22 2.92 -10.63 4.12
CA THR A 22 4.27 -10.32 4.65
C THR A 22 4.61 -8.84 4.45
N GLY A 23 5.76 -8.43 4.95
CA GLY A 23 6.41 -7.14 4.68
C GLY A 23 5.58 -5.91 5.03
N ILE A 24 5.63 -4.88 4.18
CA ILE A 24 4.93 -3.60 4.40
C ILE A 24 3.42 -3.83 4.53
N GLY A 25 2.81 -4.62 3.63
CA GLY A 25 1.37 -4.87 3.66
C GLY A 25 0.90 -5.47 4.98
N TYR A 26 1.65 -6.44 5.52
CA TYR A 26 1.34 -7.03 6.82
C TYR A 26 1.46 -6.01 7.97
N ALA A 27 2.54 -5.22 7.99
CA ALA A 27 2.74 -4.20 9.02
C ALA A 27 1.65 -3.13 8.99
N LEU A 28 1.23 -2.70 7.78
CA LEU A 28 0.12 -1.76 7.62
C LEU A 28 -1.21 -2.34 8.10
N ALA A 29 -1.52 -3.60 7.74
CA ALA A 29 -2.73 -4.28 8.20
C ALA A 29 -2.74 -4.41 9.74
N LYS A 30 -1.61 -4.81 10.34
CA LYS A 30 -1.43 -4.86 11.80
C LYS A 30 -1.65 -3.49 12.44
N GLY A 31 -1.06 -2.44 11.87
CA GLY A 31 -1.20 -1.08 12.39
C GLY A 31 -2.65 -0.54 12.29
N LEU A 32 -3.34 -0.80 11.18
CA LEU A 32 -4.75 -0.45 11.02
C LEU A 32 -5.64 -1.20 12.00
N ALA A 33 -5.38 -2.49 12.22
CA ALA A 33 -6.07 -3.28 13.25
C ALA A 33 -5.82 -2.73 14.66
N GLY A 34 -4.58 -2.36 14.97
CA GLY A 34 -4.23 -1.70 16.24
C GLY A 34 -4.92 -0.35 16.45
N ALA A 35 -5.32 0.33 15.38
CA ALA A 35 -6.12 1.55 15.42
C ALA A 35 -7.65 1.29 15.45
N GLY A 36 -8.08 0.02 15.52
CA GLY A 36 -9.47 -0.38 15.67
C GLY A 36 -10.17 -0.90 14.42
N ALA A 37 -9.49 -0.94 13.27
CA ALA A 37 -10.09 -1.45 12.04
C ALA A 37 -10.24 -2.99 12.07
N GLU A 38 -11.32 -3.49 11.49
CA GLU A 38 -11.41 -4.87 11.03
C GLU A 38 -10.61 -4.99 9.72
N VAL A 39 -9.65 -5.90 9.63
CA VAL A 39 -8.75 -5.98 8.48
C VAL A 39 -9.00 -7.21 7.62
N ILE A 40 -8.90 -7.03 6.32
CA ILE A 40 -9.03 -8.09 5.32
C ILE A 40 -7.67 -8.21 4.64
N LEU A 41 -6.99 -9.33 4.88
CA LEU A 41 -5.71 -9.62 4.25
C LEU A 41 -5.92 -10.25 2.89
N ASN A 42 -5.13 -9.79 1.90
CA ASN A 42 -5.11 -10.41 0.58
C ASN A 42 -3.73 -10.94 0.22
N GLY A 43 -3.72 -12.04 -0.49
CA GLY A 43 -2.55 -12.67 -1.09
C GLY A 43 -2.96 -13.87 -1.95
N ARG A 44 -2.08 -14.34 -2.84
CA ARG A 44 -2.34 -15.50 -3.72
C ARG A 44 -2.07 -16.84 -3.04
N SER A 45 -1.19 -16.88 -2.04
CA SER A 45 -0.86 -18.11 -1.32
C SER A 45 -1.76 -18.24 -0.11
N GLU A 46 -2.70 -19.16 -0.16
CA GLU A 46 -3.63 -19.46 0.95
C GLU A 46 -2.88 -19.82 2.24
N ALA A 47 -1.79 -20.61 2.14
CA ALA A 47 -1.01 -21.01 3.30
C ALA A 47 -0.37 -19.81 4.01
N ARG A 48 0.31 -18.91 3.26
CA ARG A 48 0.91 -17.69 3.84
C ARG A 48 -0.17 -16.74 4.38
N LEU A 49 -1.30 -16.68 3.71
CA LEU A 49 -2.42 -15.84 4.12
C LEU A 49 -3.02 -16.35 5.44
N ALA A 50 -3.23 -17.66 5.56
CA ALA A 50 -3.73 -18.30 6.78
C ALA A 50 -2.78 -18.09 7.97
N GLU A 51 -1.46 -18.20 7.75
CA GLU A 51 -0.44 -17.91 8.77
C GLU A 51 -0.50 -16.45 9.22
N ALA A 52 -0.58 -15.50 8.29
CA ALA A 52 -0.67 -14.08 8.59
C ALA A 52 -1.94 -13.75 9.40
N VAL A 53 -3.08 -14.32 9.01
CA VAL A 53 -4.35 -14.21 9.75
C VAL A 53 -4.22 -14.77 11.16
N SER A 54 -3.62 -15.97 11.30
CA SER A 54 -3.42 -16.59 12.61
C SER A 54 -2.60 -15.71 13.55
N ARG A 55 -1.51 -15.12 13.03
CA ARG A 55 -0.66 -14.21 13.81
C ARG A 55 -1.42 -12.98 14.30
N LEU A 56 -2.19 -12.32 13.44
CA LEU A 56 -2.97 -11.14 13.83
C LEU A 56 -4.11 -11.50 14.80
N ARG A 57 -4.77 -12.65 14.63
CA ARG A 57 -5.79 -13.12 15.59
C ARG A 57 -5.20 -13.38 16.97
N ALA A 58 -4.01 -13.95 17.04
CA ALA A 58 -3.31 -14.18 18.31
C ALA A 58 -2.99 -12.87 19.06
N GLU A 59 -2.88 -11.75 18.33
CA GLU A 59 -2.72 -10.41 18.89
C GLU A 59 -4.06 -9.71 19.19
N GLY A 60 -5.20 -10.41 19.01
CA GLY A 60 -6.55 -9.89 19.31
C GLY A 60 -7.19 -9.08 18.18
N ALA A 61 -6.62 -9.07 16.97
CA ALA A 61 -7.19 -8.34 15.84
C ALA A 61 -8.42 -9.05 15.24
N SER A 62 -9.42 -8.27 14.82
CA SER A 62 -10.49 -8.73 13.92
C SER A 62 -9.94 -8.81 12.51
N VAL A 63 -9.81 -10.03 11.95
CA VAL A 63 -9.13 -10.24 10.68
C VAL A 63 -9.77 -11.34 9.86
N HIS A 64 -9.89 -11.08 8.54
CA HIS A 64 -10.36 -12.00 7.51
C HIS A 64 -9.28 -12.25 6.47
N ALA A 65 -9.47 -13.30 5.67
CA ALA A 65 -8.64 -13.62 4.50
C ALA A 65 -9.48 -13.48 3.22
N ALA A 66 -8.86 -12.92 2.18
CA ALA A 66 -9.42 -12.90 0.82
C ALA A 66 -8.31 -13.28 -0.18
N SER A 67 -8.35 -14.55 -0.64
CA SER A 67 -7.39 -15.06 -1.62
C SER A 67 -7.86 -14.75 -3.04
N PHE A 68 -7.13 -13.88 -3.75
CA PHE A 68 -7.35 -13.59 -5.18
C PHE A 68 -6.10 -12.96 -5.79
N ASP A 69 -5.94 -13.10 -7.11
CA ASP A 69 -4.90 -12.42 -7.86
C ASP A 69 -5.35 -11.01 -8.24
N VAL A 70 -4.69 -10.01 -7.68
CA VAL A 70 -4.94 -8.58 -7.95
C VAL A 70 -4.73 -8.19 -9.42
N THR A 71 -4.08 -9.04 -10.22
CA THR A 71 -3.82 -8.82 -11.66
C THR A 71 -4.88 -9.47 -12.56
N SER A 72 -5.84 -10.18 -11.99
CA SER A 72 -6.96 -10.84 -12.69
C SER A 72 -8.25 -10.04 -12.50
N ALA A 73 -8.72 -9.34 -13.52
CA ALA A 73 -9.92 -8.51 -13.44
C ALA A 73 -11.14 -9.29 -12.93
N ASN A 74 -11.32 -10.54 -13.41
CA ASN A 74 -12.46 -11.38 -13.01
C ASN A 74 -12.37 -11.80 -11.54
N GLU A 75 -11.16 -12.15 -11.05
CA GLU A 75 -10.98 -12.52 -9.65
C GLU A 75 -11.17 -11.31 -8.73
N VAL A 76 -10.67 -10.14 -9.12
CA VAL A 76 -10.86 -8.88 -8.38
C VAL A 76 -12.34 -8.56 -8.24
N GLU A 77 -13.11 -8.54 -9.35
CA GLU A 77 -14.56 -8.25 -9.31
C GLU A 77 -15.30 -9.23 -8.42
N ALA A 78 -15.05 -10.53 -8.58
CA ALA A 78 -15.70 -11.57 -7.78
C ALA A 78 -15.36 -11.46 -6.29
N ALA A 79 -14.09 -11.26 -5.97
CA ALA A 79 -13.62 -11.16 -4.58
C ALA A 79 -14.16 -9.90 -3.89
N ILE A 80 -14.14 -8.74 -4.54
CA ILE A 80 -14.67 -7.50 -3.96
C ILE A 80 -16.16 -7.62 -3.72
N ALA A 81 -16.93 -8.15 -4.70
CA ALA A 81 -18.36 -8.39 -4.53
C ALA A 81 -18.66 -9.37 -3.38
N GLN A 82 -17.84 -10.41 -3.21
CA GLN A 82 -17.96 -11.35 -2.12
C GLN A 82 -17.67 -10.69 -0.76
N ILE A 83 -16.57 -9.93 -0.65
CA ILE A 83 -16.22 -9.21 0.59
C ILE A 83 -17.35 -8.27 1.00
N GLU A 84 -17.84 -7.42 0.08
CA GLU A 84 -18.92 -6.47 0.35
C GLU A 84 -20.21 -7.15 0.83
N ARG A 85 -20.53 -8.34 0.27
CA ARG A 85 -21.73 -9.11 0.62
C ARG A 85 -21.60 -9.88 1.93
N GLU A 86 -20.46 -10.54 2.19
CA GLU A 86 -20.31 -11.53 3.26
C GLU A 86 -19.58 -10.99 4.50
N ILE A 87 -18.62 -10.08 4.32
CA ILE A 87 -17.87 -9.46 5.41
C ILE A 87 -18.46 -8.08 5.71
N GLY A 88 -18.73 -7.32 4.65
CA GLY A 88 -19.35 -5.99 4.69
C GLY A 88 -18.51 -4.91 3.99
N ALA A 89 -18.96 -3.68 4.11
CA ALA A 89 -18.43 -2.54 3.38
C ALA A 89 -16.91 -2.35 3.58
N ILE A 90 -16.17 -2.21 2.48
CA ILE A 90 -14.75 -1.83 2.51
C ILE A 90 -14.68 -0.30 2.64
N ASP A 91 -14.34 0.20 3.82
CA ASP A 91 -14.22 1.64 4.11
C ASP A 91 -12.82 2.18 3.74
N ILE A 92 -11.80 1.31 3.80
CA ILE A 92 -10.41 1.63 3.57
C ILE A 92 -9.81 0.59 2.62
N LEU A 93 -9.20 1.05 1.54
CA LEU A 93 -8.41 0.22 0.64
C LEU A 93 -6.93 0.63 0.71
N VAL A 94 -6.05 -0.34 0.92
CA VAL A 94 -4.60 -0.15 0.75
C VAL A 94 -4.13 -1.01 -0.42
N ASN A 95 -3.85 -0.37 -1.56
CA ASN A 95 -3.23 -0.99 -2.72
C ASN A 95 -1.72 -1.12 -2.47
N ASN A 96 -1.33 -2.24 -1.85
CA ASN A 96 0.06 -2.48 -1.49
C ASN A 96 0.73 -3.56 -2.36
N ALA A 97 -0.02 -4.47 -2.95
CA ALA A 97 0.54 -5.51 -3.81
C ALA A 97 1.48 -4.93 -4.86
N GLY A 98 2.65 -5.51 -4.99
CA GLY A 98 3.66 -5.02 -5.91
C GLY A 98 4.89 -5.92 -5.93
N MET A 99 5.72 -5.72 -6.95
CA MET A 99 6.96 -6.46 -7.15
C MET A 99 8.07 -5.56 -7.67
N GLN A 100 9.29 -6.05 -7.61
CA GLN A 100 10.44 -5.41 -8.22
C GLN A 100 11.23 -6.40 -9.08
N ARG A 101 11.69 -5.93 -10.26
CA ARG A 101 12.68 -6.57 -11.10
C ARG A 101 13.83 -5.60 -11.30
N ARG A 102 15.06 -6.12 -11.30
CA ARG A 102 16.27 -5.31 -11.42
C ARG A 102 17.10 -5.81 -12.59
N ALA A 103 17.34 -4.95 -13.55
CA ALA A 103 18.30 -5.16 -14.65
C ALA A 103 18.63 -3.79 -15.30
N PRO A 104 19.76 -3.65 -16.00
CA PRO A 104 20.00 -2.54 -16.91
C PRO A 104 18.84 -2.42 -17.91
N LEU A 105 18.43 -1.19 -18.25
CA LEU A 105 17.22 -0.97 -19.06
C LEU A 105 17.32 -1.59 -20.46
N ASP A 106 18.50 -1.57 -21.06
CA ASP A 106 18.80 -2.18 -22.35
C ASP A 106 18.76 -3.73 -22.35
N GLN A 107 18.79 -4.33 -21.15
CA GLN A 107 18.71 -5.79 -20.96
C GLN A 107 17.36 -6.22 -20.32
N PHE A 108 16.47 -5.27 -20.05
CA PHE A 108 15.19 -5.55 -19.42
C PHE A 108 14.20 -6.11 -20.47
N SER A 109 13.78 -7.36 -20.31
CA SER A 109 12.92 -7.99 -21.31
C SER A 109 11.50 -7.39 -21.32
N HIS A 110 10.82 -7.51 -22.47
CA HIS A 110 9.44 -7.05 -22.61
C HIS A 110 8.48 -7.80 -21.69
N GLU A 111 8.69 -9.10 -21.50
CA GLU A 111 7.89 -9.94 -20.60
C GLU A 111 8.04 -9.49 -19.15
N GLN A 112 9.26 -9.20 -18.70
CA GLN A 112 9.52 -8.67 -17.36
C GLN A 112 8.87 -7.29 -17.16
N TRP A 113 8.89 -6.46 -18.21
CA TRP A 113 8.20 -5.16 -18.20
C TRP A 113 6.69 -5.35 -18.04
N GLN A 114 6.08 -6.21 -18.85
CA GLN A 114 4.65 -6.46 -18.79
C GLN A 114 4.22 -7.03 -17.42
N GLU A 115 4.97 -8.02 -16.90
CA GLU A 115 4.69 -8.60 -15.57
C GLU A 115 4.74 -7.52 -14.47
N LEU A 116 5.77 -6.66 -14.53
CA LEU A 116 5.96 -5.61 -13.53
C LEU A 116 4.85 -4.55 -13.63
N MET A 117 4.51 -4.08 -14.83
CA MET A 117 3.44 -3.11 -15.03
C MET A 117 2.07 -3.68 -14.62
N LYS A 118 1.77 -4.92 -15.03
CA LYS A 118 0.55 -5.61 -14.65
C LYS A 118 0.42 -5.73 -13.13
N THR A 119 1.51 -6.07 -12.43
CA THR A 119 1.47 -6.24 -10.98
C THR A 119 1.45 -4.91 -10.24
N ASN A 120 2.20 -3.90 -10.68
CA ASN A 120 2.37 -2.66 -9.93
C ASN A 120 1.37 -1.56 -10.30
N VAL A 121 0.84 -1.58 -11.53
CA VAL A 121 -0.03 -0.51 -12.05
C VAL A 121 -1.45 -1.02 -12.30
N ASP A 122 -1.60 -2.08 -13.11
CA ASP A 122 -2.92 -2.58 -13.46
C ASP A 122 -3.66 -3.07 -12.22
N SER A 123 -2.97 -3.70 -11.25
CA SER A 123 -3.58 -4.13 -10.00
C SER A 123 -4.17 -2.97 -9.20
N VAL A 124 -3.47 -1.83 -9.13
CA VAL A 124 -3.95 -0.62 -8.44
C VAL A 124 -5.21 -0.08 -9.11
N PHE A 125 -5.22 -0.09 -10.45
CA PHE A 125 -6.39 0.31 -11.22
C PHE A 125 -7.56 -0.65 -11.00
N LEU A 126 -7.36 -1.96 -11.17
CA LEU A 126 -8.43 -2.97 -11.09
C LEU A 126 -9.08 -3.01 -9.70
N VAL A 127 -8.27 -3.14 -8.65
CA VAL A 127 -8.78 -3.21 -7.27
C VAL A 127 -9.36 -1.86 -6.86
N GLY A 128 -8.68 -0.75 -7.20
CA GLY A 128 -9.15 0.60 -6.92
C GLY A 128 -10.51 0.88 -7.55
N GLN A 129 -10.71 0.51 -8.83
CA GLN A 129 -11.97 0.70 -9.55
C GLN A 129 -13.09 -0.16 -8.95
N ALA A 130 -12.83 -1.46 -8.69
CA ALA A 130 -13.84 -2.36 -8.15
C ALA A 130 -14.35 -1.89 -6.78
N VAL A 131 -13.44 -1.49 -5.87
CA VAL A 131 -13.80 -0.98 -4.55
C VAL A 131 -14.48 0.40 -4.64
N ALA A 132 -13.98 1.29 -5.51
CA ALA A 132 -14.52 2.64 -5.65
C ALA A 132 -15.98 2.66 -6.08
N ARG A 133 -16.45 1.71 -6.91
CA ARG A 133 -17.87 1.61 -7.29
C ARG A 133 -18.77 1.52 -6.05
N HIS A 134 -18.42 0.67 -5.10
CA HIS A 134 -19.16 0.55 -3.85
C HIS A 134 -18.99 1.77 -2.92
N MET A 135 -17.80 2.39 -2.90
CA MET A 135 -17.58 3.61 -2.13
C MET A 135 -18.36 4.81 -2.70
N ILE A 136 -18.50 4.92 -4.02
CA ILE A 136 -19.30 5.93 -4.72
C ILE A 136 -20.76 5.83 -4.29
N ASP A 137 -21.33 4.62 -4.29
CA ASP A 137 -22.72 4.40 -3.86
C ASP A 137 -22.95 4.84 -2.40
N ARG A 138 -21.95 4.69 -1.55
CA ARG A 138 -21.98 5.07 -0.13
C ARG A 138 -21.53 6.52 0.13
N GLN A 139 -21.03 7.23 -0.87
CA GLN A 139 -20.49 8.60 -0.79
C GLN A 139 -19.41 8.75 0.29
N ARG A 140 -18.57 7.74 0.48
CA ARG A 140 -17.46 7.74 1.42
C ARG A 140 -16.43 6.65 1.12
N GLY A 141 -15.16 6.92 1.39
CA GLY A 141 -14.09 5.94 1.30
C GLY A 141 -12.70 6.54 1.46
N LYS A 142 -11.74 5.69 1.80
CA LYS A 142 -10.32 6.03 1.86
C LYS A 142 -9.53 5.03 1.02
N ILE A 143 -8.74 5.51 0.09
CA ILE A 143 -7.87 4.69 -0.75
C ILE A 143 -6.43 5.15 -0.56
N ILE A 144 -5.55 4.24 -0.23
CA ILE A 144 -4.12 4.47 -0.04
C ILE A 144 -3.36 3.62 -1.06
N ASN A 145 -2.69 4.26 -2.00
CA ASN A 145 -1.85 3.58 -2.98
C ASN A 145 -0.39 3.59 -2.51
N ILE A 146 0.26 2.43 -2.43
CA ILE A 146 1.66 2.36 -2.05
C ILE A 146 2.54 2.78 -3.22
N CYS A 147 2.97 4.03 -3.16
CA CYS A 147 3.97 4.64 -4.03
C CYS A 147 5.40 4.21 -3.64
N SER A 148 6.37 5.07 -3.83
CA SER A 148 7.77 4.88 -3.44
C SER A 148 8.50 6.22 -3.54
N VAL A 149 9.64 6.39 -2.89
CA VAL A 149 10.59 7.46 -3.25
C VAL A 149 10.98 7.39 -4.74
N GLN A 150 10.87 6.21 -5.36
CA GLN A 150 11.08 6.03 -6.79
C GLN A 150 9.94 6.60 -7.66
N SER A 151 8.90 7.15 -7.08
CA SER A 151 7.92 7.98 -7.79
C SER A 151 8.45 9.40 -8.10
N GLU A 152 9.56 9.81 -7.48
CA GLU A 152 10.25 11.10 -7.66
C GLU A 152 11.69 10.93 -8.11
N LEU A 153 12.37 9.90 -7.61
CA LEU A 153 13.79 9.69 -7.78
C LEU A 153 14.05 8.47 -8.67
N GLY A 154 15.19 8.45 -9.33
CA GLY A 154 15.67 7.30 -10.08
C GLY A 154 17.01 6.80 -9.55
N ARG A 155 17.31 5.53 -9.83
CA ARG A 155 18.65 4.97 -9.67
C ARG A 155 18.91 3.89 -10.70
N PRO A 156 20.17 3.48 -10.92
CA PRO A 156 20.51 2.45 -11.88
C PRO A 156 19.75 1.13 -11.65
N ASN A 157 19.48 0.44 -12.74
CA ASN A 157 18.92 -0.92 -12.82
C ASN A 157 17.48 -1.10 -12.28
N ILE A 158 16.71 -0.01 -12.13
CA ILE A 158 15.30 -0.07 -11.70
C ILE A 158 14.38 0.84 -12.51
N ALA A 159 14.74 1.20 -13.73
CA ALA A 159 13.97 2.13 -14.55
C ALA A 159 12.50 1.70 -14.73
N ALA A 160 12.24 0.41 -14.99
CA ALA A 160 10.89 -0.12 -15.12
C ALA A 160 10.08 0.03 -13.81
N TYR A 161 10.69 -0.24 -12.66
CA TYR A 161 10.06 -0.03 -11.36
C TYR A 161 9.76 1.45 -11.10
N THR A 162 10.71 2.34 -11.39
CA THR A 162 10.54 3.80 -11.30
C THR A 162 9.36 4.25 -12.16
N ALA A 163 9.27 3.80 -13.40
CA ALA A 163 8.15 4.09 -14.29
C ALA A 163 6.82 3.62 -13.70
N SER A 164 6.75 2.40 -13.15
CA SER A 164 5.54 1.88 -12.52
C SER A 164 5.11 2.71 -11.31
N LYS A 165 6.04 3.15 -10.46
CA LYS A 165 5.73 3.96 -9.27
C LYS A 165 5.41 5.42 -9.62
N GLY A 166 5.98 5.95 -10.71
CA GLY A 166 5.54 7.22 -11.31
C GLY A 166 4.11 7.14 -11.83
N ALA A 167 3.75 6.04 -12.51
CA ALA A 167 2.38 5.80 -12.98
C ALA A 167 1.38 5.73 -11.79
N VAL A 168 1.69 4.99 -10.73
CA VAL A 168 0.84 4.91 -9.51
C VAL A 168 0.66 6.28 -8.86
N LYS A 169 1.72 7.11 -8.79
CA LYS A 169 1.64 8.49 -8.31
C LYS A 169 0.62 9.31 -9.11
N MET A 170 0.67 9.26 -10.43
CA MET A 170 -0.26 10.03 -11.28
C MET A 170 -1.66 9.43 -11.27
N LEU A 171 -1.78 8.10 -11.23
CA LEU A 171 -3.06 7.41 -11.09
C LEU A 171 -3.76 7.80 -9.77
N THR A 172 -3.01 7.93 -8.66
CA THR A 172 -3.52 8.42 -7.38
C THR A 172 -4.18 9.80 -7.52
N LYS A 173 -3.56 10.71 -8.28
CA LYS A 173 -4.13 12.04 -8.53
C LYS A 173 -5.38 11.97 -9.40
N GLY A 174 -5.36 11.16 -10.47
CA GLY A 174 -6.53 10.95 -11.32
C GLY A 174 -7.73 10.41 -10.52
N MET A 175 -7.52 9.34 -9.75
CA MET A 175 -8.54 8.78 -8.87
C MET A 175 -9.09 9.80 -7.87
N ALA A 176 -8.23 10.64 -7.29
CA ALA A 176 -8.64 11.68 -6.34
C ALA A 176 -9.54 12.75 -7.00
N ILE A 177 -9.26 13.11 -8.24
CA ILE A 177 -10.05 14.08 -9.01
C ILE A 177 -11.41 13.47 -9.38
N ASP A 178 -11.41 12.25 -9.91
CA ASP A 178 -12.63 11.61 -10.39
C ASP A 178 -13.60 11.26 -9.25
N TRP A 179 -13.08 10.81 -8.10
CA TRP A 179 -13.89 10.28 -7.00
C TRP A 179 -14.04 11.23 -5.81
N GLY A 180 -13.32 12.34 -5.77
CA GLY A 180 -13.37 13.30 -4.66
C GLY A 180 -14.77 13.89 -4.42
N GLN A 181 -15.55 14.14 -5.49
CA GLN A 181 -16.93 14.60 -5.41
C GLN A 181 -17.89 13.62 -4.72
N HIS A 182 -17.49 12.35 -4.60
CA HIS A 182 -18.23 11.28 -3.91
C HIS A 182 -17.76 11.04 -2.48
N GLY A 183 -17.05 12.01 -1.87
CA GLY A 183 -16.55 11.88 -0.50
C GLY A 183 -15.41 10.88 -0.32
N ILE A 184 -14.74 10.48 -1.42
CA ILE A 184 -13.63 9.54 -1.38
C ILE A 184 -12.31 10.31 -1.40
N GLN A 185 -11.41 10.01 -0.46
CA GLN A 185 -10.05 10.51 -0.49
C GLN A 185 -9.11 9.42 -0.98
N VAL A 186 -8.32 9.75 -2.03
CA VAL A 186 -7.31 8.87 -2.60
C VAL A 186 -5.95 9.51 -2.44
N ASN A 187 -5.07 8.87 -1.68
CA ASN A 187 -3.72 9.37 -1.42
C ASN A 187 -2.67 8.28 -1.63
N GLY A 188 -1.44 8.69 -1.82
CA GLY A 188 -0.29 7.81 -1.88
C GLY A 188 0.47 7.80 -0.55
N LEU A 189 0.96 6.63 -0.16
CA LEU A 189 2.01 6.49 0.83
C LEU A 189 3.29 6.12 0.09
N GLY A 190 4.34 6.94 0.23
CA GLY A 190 5.61 6.79 -0.49
C GLY A 190 6.74 6.31 0.45
N PRO A 191 6.94 5.00 0.62
CA PRO A 191 8.03 4.49 1.41
C PRO A 191 9.40 4.83 0.82
N GLY A 192 10.37 5.13 1.69
CA GLY A 192 11.79 5.11 1.38
C GLY A 192 12.36 3.69 1.34
N TYR A 193 13.50 3.49 1.96
CA TYR A 193 14.14 2.19 2.06
C TYR A 193 13.89 1.54 3.42
N PHE A 194 13.15 0.46 3.42
CA PHE A 194 12.70 -0.28 4.60
C PHE A 194 13.28 -1.69 4.62
N LYS A 195 13.54 -2.22 5.81
CA LYS A 195 13.95 -3.61 6.00
C LYS A 195 12.74 -4.52 5.77
N THR A 196 12.77 -5.29 4.69
CA THR A 196 11.73 -6.25 4.30
C THR A 196 12.37 -7.44 3.59
N GLU A 197 11.63 -8.52 3.36
CA GLU A 197 12.10 -9.63 2.53
C GLU A 197 12.52 -9.15 1.12
N LEU A 198 11.80 -8.19 0.54
CA LEU A 198 12.09 -7.64 -0.79
C LEU A 198 13.45 -6.89 -0.86
N THR A 199 13.88 -6.34 0.26
CA THR A 199 15.10 -5.50 0.36
C THR A 199 16.24 -6.22 1.08
N GLU A 200 16.06 -7.46 1.54
CA GLU A 200 17.02 -8.21 2.34
C GLU A 200 18.42 -8.26 1.70
N ALA A 201 18.49 -8.53 0.39
CA ALA A 201 19.76 -8.55 -0.34
C ALA A 201 20.48 -7.20 -0.32
N LEU A 202 19.73 -6.07 -0.33
CA LEU A 202 20.31 -4.74 -0.26
C LEU A 202 20.74 -4.37 1.18
N VAL A 203 20.01 -4.88 2.18
CA VAL A 203 20.38 -4.68 3.59
C VAL A 203 21.69 -5.39 3.90
N LYS A 204 21.89 -6.58 3.31
CA LYS A 204 23.13 -7.38 3.46
C LYS A 204 24.31 -6.87 2.63
N ASP A 205 24.06 -6.04 1.61
CA ASP A 205 25.10 -5.38 0.83
C ASP A 205 25.66 -4.19 1.62
N GLU A 206 26.82 -4.36 2.23
CA GLU A 206 27.46 -3.32 3.07
C GLU A 206 27.73 -2.04 2.31
N THR A 207 28.11 -2.12 1.04
CA THR A 207 28.41 -0.95 0.18
C THR A 207 27.14 -0.15 -0.05
N PHE A 208 26.07 -0.82 -0.47
CA PHE A 208 24.77 -0.18 -0.69
C PHE A 208 24.18 0.35 0.63
N SER A 209 24.22 -0.45 1.69
CA SER A 209 23.66 -0.06 3.00
C SER A 209 24.36 1.16 3.58
N SER A 210 25.70 1.23 3.50
CA SER A 210 26.49 2.37 3.95
C SER A 210 26.18 3.62 3.13
N TRP A 211 26.08 3.49 1.80
CA TRP A 211 25.69 4.58 0.92
C TRP A 211 24.28 5.09 1.25
N LEU A 212 23.31 4.18 1.44
CA LEU A 212 21.95 4.55 1.78
C LEU A 212 21.86 5.29 3.11
N ILE A 213 22.52 4.77 4.15
CA ILE A 213 22.57 5.40 5.47
C ILE A 213 23.21 6.79 5.39
N GLY A 214 24.28 6.92 4.59
CA GLY A 214 24.93 8.19 4.32
C GLY A 214 24.01 9.20 3.61
N ARG A 215 23.21 8.74 2.67
CA ARG A 215 22.26 9.52 1.86
C ARG A 215 20.98 9.89 2.63
N THR A 216 20.57 9.07 3.60
CA THR A 216 19.35 9.29 4.39
C THR A 216 19.63 10.23 5.55
N PRO A 217 18.98 11.41 5.66
CA PRO A 217 19.15 12.32 6.80
C PRO A 217 18.95 11.66 8.17
N SER A 218 17.98 10.75 8.30
CA SER A 218 17.74 10.00 9.53
C SER A 218 18.80 8.93 9.84
N ARG A 219 19.81 8.75 8.97
CA ARG A 219 20.99 7.88 9.16
C ARG A 219 20.67 6.43 9.49
N ARG A 220 19.56 5.91 8.99
CA ARG A 220 19.14 4.51 9.16
C ARG A 220 18.24 4.02 8.02
N TRP A 221 18.12 2.72 7.91
CA TRP A 221 16.99 2.08 7.24
C TRP A 221 15.71 2.36 8.01
N GLY A 222 14.58 2.44 7.31
CA GLY A 222 13.27 2.43 7.95
C GLY A 222 12.91 1.03 8.44
N ASP A 223 12.21 0.94 9.56
CA ASP A 223 11.52 -0.25 10.01
C ASP A 223 10.04 -0.13 9.57
N VAL A 224 9.39 -1.25 9.22
CA VAL A 224 8.05 -1.20 8.60
C VAL A 224 7.00 -0.52 9.50
N GLU A 225 7.23 -0.51 10.79
CA GLU A 225 6.43 0.19 11.81
C GLU A 225 6.45 1.72 11.63
N ASP A 226 7.52 2.29 11.07
CA ASP A 226 7.59 3.73 10.78
C ASP A 226 6.51 4.20 9.78
N LEU A 227 5.94 3.27 8.99
CA LEU A 227 4.88 3.58 8.02
C LEU A 227 3.48 3.61 8.64
N VAL A 228 3.30 2.98 9.80
CA VAL A 228 1.97 2.74 10.40
C VAL A 228 1.26 4.06 10.71
N GLY A 229 1.94 5.00 11.35
CA GLY A 229 1.34 6.28 11.72
C GLY A 229 0.79 7.05 10.51
N ALA A 230 1.54 7.07 9.40
CA ALA A 230 1.12 7.69 8.16
C ALA A 230 -0.08 6.97 7.51
N ALA A 231 -0.10 5.64 7.54
CA ALA A 231 -1.23 4.85 7.03
C ALA A 231 -2.50 5.08 7.86
N VAL A 232 -2.41 5.08 9.19
CA VAL A 232 -3.54 5.40 10.08
C VAL A 232 -4.05 6.81 9.84
N PHE A 233 -3.17 7.80 9.69
CA PHE A 233 -3.55 9.17 9.32
C PHE A 233 -4.35 9.18 8.02
N LEU A 234 -3.83 8.60 6.93
CA LEU A 234 -4.48 8.60 5.62
C LEU A 234 -5.78 7.79 5.60
N ALA A 235 -5.91 6.76 6.44
CA ALA A 235 -7.11 5.94 6.59
C ALA A 235 -8.21 6.59 7.45
N SER A 236 -7.88 7.58 8.25
CA SER A 236 -8.74 8.13 9.30
C SER A 236 -9.45 9.43 8.91
N ASN A 237 -10.30 9.94 9.81
CA ASN A 237 -10.95 11.25 9.65
C ASN A 237 -9.96 12.42 9.74
N ALA A 238 -8.76 12.20 10.30
CA ALA A 238 -7.72 13.22 10.38
C ALA A 238 -7.24 13.72 9.00
N SER A 239 -7.48 12.92 7.95
CA SER A 239 -7.11 13.25 6.57
C SER A 239 -8.29 13.58 5.64
N ASN A 240 -9.46 13.98 6.17
CA ASN A 240 -10.66 14.20 5.35
C ASN A 240 -10.51 15.28 4.27
N PHE A 241 -9.55 16.19 4.42
CA PHE A 241 -9.27 17.22 3.42
C PHE A 241 -7.92 17.03 2.70
N VAL A 242 -7.28 15.86 2.89
CA VAL A 242 -6.05 15.46 2.17
C VAL A 242 -6.48 14.55 1.02
N ASN A 243 -6.30 15.01 -0.23
CA ASN A 243 -6.70 14.24 -1.41
C ASN A 243 -5.70 14.46 -2.57
N GLY A 244 -5.32 13.39 -3.25
CA GLY A 244 -4.35 13.41 -4.35
C GLY A 244 -2.89 13.63 -3.91
N HIS A 245 -2.60 13.60 -2.60
CA HIS A 245 -1.27 13.83 -2.05
C HIS A 245 -0.48 12.53 -1.95
N ILE A 246 0.86 12.64 -2.10
CA ILE A 246 1.77 11.53 -1.81
C ILE A 246 2.54 11.88 -0.54
N LEU A 247 2.27 11.16 0.54
CA LEU A 247 2.97 11.31 1.82
C LEU A 247 4.22 10.43 1.83
N TYR A 248 5.39 11.03 1.71
CA TYR A 248 6.65 10.30 1.78
C TYR A 248 7.03 10.03 3.24
N VAL A 249 7.39 8.78 3.52
CA VAL A 249 7.95 8.32 4.79
C VAL A 249 9.28 7.66 4.46
N ASP A 250 10.35 8.43 4.47
CA ASP A 250 11.60 8.05 3.82
C ASP A 250 12.88 8.48 4.58
N GLY A 251 12.72 8.98 5.81
CA GLY A 251 13.83 9.48 6.60
C GLY A 251 14.52 10.73 6.01
N GLY A 252 13.84 11.43 5.08
CA GLY A 252 14.31 12.63 4.44
C GLY A 252 15.07 12.41 3.12
N VAL A 253 15.07 11.21 2.55
CA VAL A 253 15.77 10.90 1.29
C VAL A 253 15.33 11.82 0.16
N THR A 254 14.04 12.10 0.02
CA THR A 254 13.52 12.98 -1.05
C THR A 254 13.73 14.48 -0.77
N ALA A 255 14.13 14.86 0.43
CA ALA A 255 14.41 16.25 0.80
C ALA A 255 15.87 16.68 0.54
N THR A 256 16.72 15.74 0.11
CA THR A 256 18.17 16.01 -0.11
C THR A 256 18.54 15.98 -1.60
N LEU A 257 19.58 16.75 -1.97
CA LEU A 257 20.22 16.77 -3.29
C LEU A 257 21.03 15.49 -3.56
#